data_e3c5f007dcef6e18a371247f275f89a7
#
_entry.id   e3c5f007dcef6e18a371247f275f89a7
#
_cell.length_a   1.000
_cell.length_b   1.000
_cell.length_c   1.000
_cell.angle_alpha   90.00
_cell.angle_beta   90.00
_cell.angle_gamma   90.00
#
_symmetry.space_group_name_H-M   'P 1'
#
loop_
_entity.id
_entity.type
_entity.pdbx_description
1 polymer ?
#
loop_
_entity_poly.entity_id
_entity_poly.type
_entity_poly.pdbx_seq_one_letter_code
_entity_poly.pdbx_strand_id
1 'polypeptide(L)'
;MSSPFESYDDLDDADERLGAADPAERRVAIIALGHSGDPAAVAHLAKMVADPDAGVRQQVAMALGEFDGPEAAEALVQLLVDPERIVASAAADSLAEFKDPASADAILPLVKHAHAFVRMGALRALKELRRKDTLKPALEALQDPDAAVRVQAIGVIGFLKLEESIPALTALIGDPDAHVRRAAVSALAFSHMKIAAETITRALKDSDWMVREMAAETLGLNVNGAVAADPLIACLADEFWQVRLKAIRSLGRMKVLRAVRPIGHCITHEQANLRKEAAAALGEIAAPDGEPYLALVADDLDPDVRKNARWALHQIAASKARTGA
;
A
#
# COMPACT_ATOMS: atom_id res chain seq x y z
N MET A 1 -27.94 -16.44 -40.18
CA MET A 1 -27.55 -16.76 -38.76
C MET A 1 -26.95 -15.47 -38.23
N SER A 2 -27.78 -14.65 -37.60
CA SER A 2 -27.35 -13.45 -36.91
C SER A 2 -26.46 -13.82 -35.70
N SER A 3 -25.38 -13.09 -35.51
CA SER A 3 -24.47 -13.28 -34.39
C SER A 3 -25.23 -13.12 -33.06
N PRO A 4 -24.95 -13.95 -32.02
CA PRO A 4 -25.58 -13.79 -30.72
C PRO A 4 -25.02 -12.58 -29.92
N PHE A 5 -24.18 -11.78 -30.51
CA PHE A 5 -23.68 -10.50 -30.00
C PHE A 5 -24.24 -9.34 -30.86
N GLU A 6 -25.58 -9.22 -30.90
CA GLU A 6 -26.18 -7.93 -31.27
C GLU A 6 -25.79 -6.93 -30.20
N SER A 7 -25.25 -5.79 -30.62
CA SER A 7 -24.83 -4.68 -29.79
C SER A 7 -25.95 -4.31 -28.81
N TYR A 8 -25.66 -4.36 -27.51
CA TYR A 8 -26.55 -3.88 -26.45
C TYR A 8 -26.49 -2.34 -26.41
N ASP A 9 -26.86 -1.70 -27.53
CA ASP A 9 -26.76 -0.25 -27.71
C ASP A 9 -28.05 0.51 -27.31
N ASP A 10 -29.10 -0.19 -26.83
CA ASP A 10 -30.35 0.45 -26.49
C ASP A 10 -30.55 0.57 -24.98
N LEU A 11 -30.13 1.73 -24.42
CA LEU A 11 -30.56 2.18 -23.09
C LEU A 11 -32.08 2.33 -22.99
N ASP A 12 -32.78 2.43 -24.12
CA ASP A 12 -34.25 2.57 -24.19
C ASP A 12 -34.99 1.37 -23.60
N ASP A 13 -34.44 0.14 -23.71
CA ASP A 13 -35.01 -1.09 -23.14
C ASP A 13 -34.49 -1.39 -21.73
N ALA A 14 -33.55 -0.61 -21.21
CA ALA A 14 -32.88 -0.90 -19.92
C ALA A 14 -33.87 -0.89 -18.76
N ASP A 15 -34.76 0.09 -18.67
CA ASP A 15 -35.73 0.22 -17.56
C ASP A 15 -36.74 -0.96 -17.55
N GLU A 16 -37.17 -1.49 -18.72
CA GLU A 16 -38.02 -2.66 -18.80
C GLU A 16 -37.33 -3.90 -18.23
N ARG A 17 -36.09 -4.17 -18.65
CA ARG A 17 -35.29 -5.31 -18.21
C ARG A 17 -34.92 -5.23 -16.72
N LEU A 18 -34.63 -4.02 -16.22
CA LEU A 18 -34.39 -3.76 -14.79
C LEU A 18 -35.68 -3.96 -13.96
N GLY A 19 -36.84 -3.83 -14.56
CA GLY A 19 -38.16 -4.12 -13.94
C GLY A 19 -38.60 -5.58 -13.97
N ALA A 20 -37.78 -6.50 -14.52
CA ALA A 20 -38.12 -7.91 -14.61
C ALA A 20 -38.44 -8.54 -13.24
N ALA A 21 -39.41 -9.47 -13.19
CA ALA A 21 -39.79 -10.14 -11.95
C ALA A 21 -38.68 -11.05 -11.40
N ASP A 22 -37.93 -11.71 -12.30
CA ASP A 22 -36.80 -12.58 -11.92
C ASP A 22 -35.54 -11.75 -11.58
N PRO A 23 -34.98 -11.88 -10.35
CA PRO A 23 -33.73 -11.27 -9.98
C PRO A 23 -32.55 -11.64 -10.91
N ALA A 24 -32.57 -12.83 -11.52
CA ALA A 24 -31.51 -13.24 -12.44
C ALA A 24 -31.53 -12.41 -13.73
N GLU A 25 -32.73 -12.11 -14.28
CA GLU A 25 -32.90 -11.26 -15.46
C GLU A 25 -32.46 -9.83 -15.16
N ARG A 26 -32.81 -9.27 -13.98
CA ARG A 26 -32.35 -7.95 -13.55
C ARG A 26 -30.82 -7.87 -13.46
N ARG A 27 -30.17 -8.92 -12.90
CA ARG A 27 -28.70 -8.98 -12.83
C ARG A 27 -28.04 -8.98 -14.21
N VAL A 28 -28.62 -9.72 -15.18
CA VAL A 28 -28.10 -9.72 -16.56
C VAL A 28 -28.17 -8.32 -17.18
N ALA A 29 -29.28 -7.60 -16.98
CA ALA A 29 -29.43 -6.23 -17.45
C ALA A 29 -28.40 -5.29 -16.81
N ILE A 30 -28.17 -5.40 -15.49
CA ILE A 30 -27.18 -4.62 -14.75
C ILE A 30 -25.76 -4.89 -15.27
N ILE A 31 -25.39 -6.14 -15.54
CA ILE A 31 -24.10 -6.51 -16.12
C ILE A 31 -23.92 -5.84 -17.50
N ALA A 32 -24.96 -5.89 -18.35
CA ALA A 32 -24.92 -5.28 -19.65
C ALA A 32 -24.70 -3.76 -19.56
N LEU A 33 -25.43 -3.07 -18.66
CA LEU A 33 -25.26 -1.64 -18.40
C LEU A 33 -23.85 -1.31 -17.87
N GLY A 34 -23.31 -2.11 -16.96
CA GLY A 34 -21.95 -1.91 -16.43
C GLY A 34 -20.89 -1.97 -17.54
N HIS A 35 -21.07 -2.87 -18.51
CA HIS A 35 -20.13 -3.03 -19.62
C HIS A 35 -20.39 -2.11 -20.81
N SER A 36 -21.47 -1.32 -20.81
CA SER A 36 -21.83 -0.43 -21.94
C SER A 36 -20.79 0.67 -22.18
N GLY A 37 -20.11 1.10 -21.13
CA GLY A 37 -19.21 2.27 -21.17
C GLY A 37 -19.95 3.60 -21.35
N ASP A 38 -21.29 3.60 -21.38
CA ASP A 38 -22.10 4.80 -21.52
C ASP A 38 -22.37 5.42 -20.12
N PRO A 39 -21.94 6.67 -19.87
CA PRO A 39 -22.22 7.34 -18.59
C PRO A 39 -23.70 7.44 -18.22
N ALA A 40 -24.62 7.42 -19.20
CA ALA A 40 -26.06 7.45 -18.96
C ALA A 40 -26.54 6.19 -18.22
N ALA A 41 -25.81 5.07 -18.32
CA ALA A 41 -26.09 3.84 -17.57
C ALA A 41 -26.10 4.05 -16.06
N VAL A 42 -25.30 5.01 -15.53
CA VAL A 42 -25.22 5.31 -14.09
C VAL A 42 -26.59 5.68 -13.52
N ALA A 43 -27.38 6.47 -14.25
CA ALA A 43 -28.71 6.88 -13.81
C ALA A 43 -29.71 5.69 -13.72
N HIS A 44 -29.58 4.71 -14.61
CA HIS A 44 -30.39 3.47 -14.56
C HIS A 44 -29.92 2.56 -13.42
N LEU A 45 -28.63 2.38 -13.25
CA LEU A 45 -28.04 1.57 -12.15
C LEU A 45 -28.39 2.17 -10.78
N ALA A 46 -28.37 3.49 -10.64
CA ALA A 46 -28.70 4.19 -9.39
C ALA A 46 -30.14 3.93 -8.92
N LYS A 47 -31.11 3.68 -9.83
CA LYS A 47 -32.48 3.30 -9.46
C LYS A 47 -32.54 1.92 -8.77
N MET A 48 -31.52 1.07 -8.98
CA MET A 48 -31.49 -0.32 -8.52
C MET A 48 -30.79 -0.50 -7.16
N VAL A 49 -30.28 0.55 -6.52
CA VAL A 49 -29.59 0.47 -5.23
C VAL A 49 -30.50 -0.02 -4.09
N ALA A 50 -31.82 0.11 -4.24
CA ALA A 50 -32.82 -0.35 -3.27
C ALA A 50 -33.54 -1.63 -3.71
N ASP A 51 -33.02 -2.40 -4.67
CA ASP A 51 -33.61 -3.66 -5.11
C ASP A 51 -33.83 -4.61 -3.90
N PRO A 52 -34.97 -5.32 -3.80
CA PRO A 52 -35.21 -6.23 -2.70
C PRO A 52 -34.22 -7.39 -2.61
N ASP A 53 -33.66 -7.84 -3.75
CA ASP A 53 -32.68 -8.94 -3.79
C ASP A 53 -31.25 -8.41 -3.55
N ALA A 54 -30.58 -8.96 -2.55
CA ALA A 54 -29.22 -8.56 -2.20
C ALA A 54 -28.19 -8.88 -3.30
N GLY A 55 -28.41 -9.95 -4.08
CA GLY A 55 -27.56 -10.31 -5.21
C GLY A 55 -27.68 -9.30 -6.37
N VAL A 56 -28.88 -8.72 -6.55
CA VAL A 56 -29.09 -7.62 -7.50
C VAL A 56 -28.35 -6.37 -7.01
N ARG A 57 -28.52 -5.96 -5.75
CA ARG A 57 -27.81 -4.80 -5.18
C ARG A 57 -26.28 -4.98 -5.22
N GLN A 58 -25.77 -6.20 -4.95
CA GLN A 58 -24.35 -6.49 -5.12
C GLN A 58 -23.90 -6.28 -6.57
N GLN A 59 -24.68 -6.78 -7.54
CA GLN A 59 -24.34 -6.60 -8.96
C GLN A 59 -24.37 -5.11 -9.38
N VAL A 60 -25.31 -4.32 -8.81
CA VAL A 60 -25.34 -2.87 -8.98
C VAL A 60 -24.04 -2.22 -8.47
N ALA A 61 -23.59 -2.62 -7.28
CA ALA A 61 -22.33 -2.08 -6.73
C ALA A 61 -21.13 -2.36 -7.66
N MET A 62 -21.05 -3.58 -8.19
CA MET A 62 -19.99 -3.98 -9.13
C MET A 62 -20.10 -3.21 -10.46
N ALA A 63 -21.30 -3.08 -11.01
CA ALA A 63 -21.53 -2.37 -12.27
C ALA A 63 -21.22 -0.87 -12.16
N LEU A 64 -21.60 -0.22 -11.05
CA LEU A 64 -21.26 1.18 -10.80
C LEU A 64 -19.75 1.39 -10.65
N GLY A 65 -19.00 0.37 -10.25
CA GLY A 65 -17.54 0.41 -10.17
C GLY A 65 -16.82 0.56 -11.52
N GLU A 66 -17.51 0.28 -12.63
CA GLU A 66 -16.98 0.48 -13.98
C GLU A 66 -17.03 1.96 -14.42
N PHE A 67 -17.71 2.81 -13.63
CA PHE A 67 -17.85 4.24 -13.89
C PHE A 67 -17.15 5.04 -12.80
N ASP A 68 -16.37 6.06 -13.20
CA ASP A 68 -15.77 7.00 -12.27
C ASP A 68 -16.60 8.30 -12.24
N GLY A 69 -16.67 8.95 -11.09
CA GLY A 69 -17.35 10.23 -10.97
C GLY A 69 -18.37 10.31 -9.84
N PRO A 70 -18.86 11.53 -9.55
CA PRO A 70 -19.68 11.83 -8.38
C PRO A 70 -21.04 11.10 -8.40
N GLU A 71 -21.68 10.96 -9.54
CA GLU A 71 -23.01 10.31 -9.63
C GLU A 71 -22.93 8.81 -9.26
N ALA A 72 -21.90 8.12 -9.74
CA ALA A 72 -21.67 6.73 -9.39
C ALA A 72 -21.27 6.60 -7.90
N ALA A 73 -20.47 7.54 -7.38
CA ALA A 73 -20.12 7.59 -5.96
C ALA A 73 -21.35 7.80 -5.06
N GLU A 74 -22.27 8.70 -5.42
CA GLU A 74 -23.53 8.93 -4.70
C GLU A 74 -24.41 7.68 -4.60
N ALA A 75 -24.44 6.86 -5.65
CA ALA A 75 -25.14 5.59 -5.63
C ALA A 75 -24.40 4.53 -4.79
N LEU A 76 -23.08 4.42 -4.93
CA LEU A 76 -22.26 3.45 -4.20
C LEU A 76 -22.21 3.71 -2.69
N VAL A 77 -22.25 4.97 -2.23
CA VAL A 77 -22.27 5.26 -0.78
C VAL A 77 -23.55 4.76 -0.10
N GLN A 78 -24.67 4.67 -0.82
CA GLN A 78 -25.90 4.06 -0.32
C GLN A 78 -25.71 2.54 -0.14
N LEU A 79 -25.02 1.87 -1.06
CA LEU A 79 -24.71 0.45 -0.99
C LEU A 79 -23.59 0.14 0.03
N LEU A 80 -22.71 1.08 0.33
CA LEU A 80 -21.69 0.92 1.37
C LEU A 80 -22.29 0.78 2.79
N VAL A 81 -23.49 1.31 3.00
CA VAL A 81 -24.24 1.18 4.27
C VAL A 81 -25.29 0.07 4.23
N ASP A 82 -25.31 -0.76 3.18
CA ASP A 82 -26.25 -1.87 3.05
C ASP A 82 -26.16 -2.85 4.23
N PRO A 83 -27.30 -3.35 4.75
CA PRO A 83 -27.32 -4.34 5.83
C PRO A 83 -26.63 -5.66 5.44
N GLU A 84 -26.66 -6.01 4.16
CA GLU A 84 -26.03 -7.23 3.65
C GLU A 84 -24.54 -7.00 3.40
N ARG A 85 -23.70 -7.68 4.17
CA ARG A 85 -22.23 -7.52 4.11
C ARG A 85 -21.64 -7.69 2.71
N ILE A 86 -22.21 -8.58 1.90
CA ILE A 86 -21.74 -8.87 0.54
C ILE A 86 -21.93 -7.64 -0.36
N VAL A 87 -23.04 -6.92 -0.20
CA VAL A 87 -23.33 -5.68 -0.94
C VAL A 87 -22.40 -4.56 -0.49
N ALA A 88 -22.31 -4.33 0.83
CA ALA A 88 -21.44 -3.30 1.39
C ALA A 88 -19.96 -3.51 1.03
N SER A 89 -19.50 -4.79 0.96
CA SER A 89 -18.14 -5.11 0.54
C SER A 89 -17.90 -4.79 -0.94
N ALA A 90 -18.83 -5.16 -1.82
CA ALA A 90 -18.74 -4.84 -3.24
C ALA A 90 -18.70 -3.33 -3.48
N ALA A 91 -19.54 -2.56 -2.76
CA ALA A 91 -19.52 -1.09 -2.84
C ALA A 91 -18.20 -0.50 -2.34
N ALA A 92 -17.64 -1.02 -1.23
CA ALA A 92 -16.34 -0.57 -0.71
C ALA A 92 -15.19 -0.87 -1.69
N ASP A 93 -15.22 -2.01 -2.37
CA ASP A 93 -14.21 -2.38 -3.36
C ASP A 93 -14.31 -1.49 -4.60
N SER A 94 -15.52 -1.25 -5.12
CA SER A 94 -15.76 -0.36 -6.26
C SER A 94 -15.32 1.08 -5.97
N LEU A 95 -15.72 1.66 -4.83
CA LEU A 95 -15.31 3.01 -4.43
C LEU A 95 -13.80 3.17 -4.29
N ALA A 96 -13.07 2.11 -3.93
CA ALA A 96 -11.61 2.15 -3.76
C ALA A 96 -10.85 2.31 -5.08
N GLU A 97 -11.48 2.04 -6.22
CA GLU A 97 -10.87 2.19 -7.54
C GLU A 97 -11.08 3.57 -8.17
N PHE A 98 -11.94 4.42 -7.57
CA PHE A 98 -12.27 5.75 -8.08
C PHE A 98 -11.06 6.69 -8.06
N LYS A 99 -10.97 7.53 -9.09
CA LYS A 99 -9.87 8.48 -9.29
C LYS A 99 -10.36 9.94 -9.42
N ASP A 100 -11.64 10.15 -9.77
CA ASP A 100 -12.21 11.51 -9.85
C ASP A 100 -12.30 12.14 -8.44
N PRO A 101 -11.56 13.22 -8.17
CA PRO A 101 -11.59 13.88 -6.88
C PRO A 101 -12.98 14.40 -6.47
N ALA A 102 -13.89 14.67 -7.42
CA ALA A 102 -15.24 15.14 -7.13
C ALA A 102 -16.08 14.10 -6.38
N SER A 103 -15.79 12.81 -6.56
CA SER A 103 -16.43 11.70 -5.84
C SER A 103 -16.27 11.77 -4.32
N ALA A 104 -15.25 12.50 -3.83
CA ALA A 104 -15.00 12.61 -2.40
C ALA A 104 -16.14 13.31 -1.64
N ASP A 105 -16.93 14.18 -2.28
CA ASP A 105 -18.01 14.90 -1.59
C ASP A 105 -19.10 13.95 -1.08
N ALA A 106 -19.43 12.92 -1.83
CA ALA A 106 -20.37 11.87 -1.43
C ALA A 106 -19.79 10.96 -0.32
N ILE A 107 -18.47 10.72 -0.33
CA ILE A 107 -17.79 9.75 0.56
C ILE A 107 -17.45 10.35 1.93
N LEU A 108 -17.05 11.63 1.97
CA LEU A 108 -16.58 12.32 3.19
C LEU A 108 -17.51 12.19 4.41
N PRO A 109 -18.84 12.29 4.28
CA PRO A 109 -19.73 12.14 5.44
C PRO A 109 -19.61 10.78 6.13
N LEU A 110 -19.25 9.71 5.38
CA LEU A 110 -19.19 8.35 5.88
C LEU A 110 -17.95 8.04 6.74
N VAL A 111 -16.96 8.93 6.76
CA VAL A 111 -15.79 8.82 7.65
C VAL A 111 -16.19 8.86 9.14
N LYS A 112 -17.37 9.43 9.45
CA LYS A 112 -17.94 9.50 10.82
C LYS A 112 -19.10 8.53 11.06
N HIS A 113 -19.32 7.57 10.18
CA HIS A 113 -20.41 6.61 10.30
C HIS A 113 -20.30 5.75 11.56
N ALA A 114 -21.43 5.29 12.12
CA ALA A 114 -21.45 4.48 13.34
C ALA A 114 -20.67 3.15 13.20
N HIS A 115 -20.80 2.48 12.04
CA HIS A 115 -20.13 1.20 11.77
C HIS A 115 -18.70 1.39 11.28
N ALA A 116 -17.74 0.76 11.96
CA ALA A 116 -16.30 0.82 11.63
C ALA A 116 -16.01 0.39 10.19
N PHE A 117 -16.71 -0.64 9.67
CA PHE A 117 -16.56 -1.09 8.29
C PHE A 117 -16.83 0.04 7.28
N VAL A 118 -17.87 0.83 7.49
CA VAL A 118 -18.24 1.94 6.61
C VAL A 118 -17.18 3.04 6.69
N ARG A 119 -16.73 3.39 7.90
CA ARG A 119 -15.63 4.38 8.08
C ARG A 119 -14.34 3.94 7.38
N MET A 120 -13.99 2.66 7.53
CA MET A 120 -12.82 2.06 6.88
C MET A 120 -12.94 2.11 5.35
N GLY A 121 -14.10 1.70 4.79
CA GLY A 121 -14.37 1.76 3.35
C GLY A 121 -14.29 3.17 2.79
N ALA A 122 -14.89 4.14 3.49
CA ALA A 122 -14.83 5.55 3.11
C ALA A 122 -13.40 6.08 3.08
N LEU A 123 -12.60 5.83 4.12
CA LEU A 123 -11.20 6.26 4.16
C LEU A 123 -10.35 5.58 3.07
N ARG A 124 -10.60 4.29 2.79
CA ARG A 124 -9.92 3.55 1.72
C ARG A 124 -10.17 4.20 0.36
N ALA A 125 -11.42 4.59 0.07
CA ALA A 125 -11.79 5.28 -1.16
C ALA A 125 -11.14 6.67 -1.24
N LEU A 126 -11.22 7.46 -0.18
CA LEU A 126 -10.66 8.81 -0.14
C LEU A 126 -9.14 8.86 -0.36
N LYS A 127 -8.41 7.80 -0.05
CA LYS A 127 -6.97 7.71 -0.25
C LYS A 127 -6.56 7.95 -1.70
N GLU A 128 -7.24 7.32 -2.66
CA GLU A 128 -6.90 7.40 -4.08
C GLU A 128 -7.31 8.74 -4.70
N LEU A 129 -8.32 9.41 -4.16
CA LEU A 129 -8.83 10.68 -4.66
C LEU A 129 -7.90 11.88 -4.39
N ARG A 130 -6.97 11.76 -3.44
CA ARG A 130 -5.88 12.73 -3.14
C ARG A 130 -6.35 14.18 -2.90
N ARG A 131 -7.54 14.38 -2.40
CA ARG A 131 -8.07 15.71 -2.08
C ARG A 131 -7.49 16.20 -0.75
N LYS A 132 -6.99 17.44 -0.72
CA LYS A 132 -6.35 18.02 0.47
C LYS A 132 -7.32 18.21 1.64
N ASP A 133 -8.59 18.46 1.38
CA ASP A 133 -9.62 18.63 2.43
C ASP A 133 -9.94 17.33 3.17
N THR A 134 -9.52 16.16 2.64
CA THR A 134 -9.61 14.87 3.35
C THR A 134 -8.61 14.76 4.51
N LEU A 135 -7.59 15.64 4.58
CA LEU A 135 -6.59 15.59 5.66
C LEU A 135 -7.20 15.72 7.03
N LYS A 136 -8.07 16.73 7.24
CA LYS A 136 -8.68 16.97 8.56
C LYS A 136 -9.53 15.79 9.03
N PRO A 137 -10.47 15.24 8.23
CA PRO A 137 -11.19 14.02 8.60
C PRO A 137 -10.27 12.83 8.87
N ALA A 138 -9.20 12.65 8.10
CA ALA A 138 -8.24 11.57 8.32
C ALA A 138 -7.45 11.74 9.63
N LEU A 139 -7.04 12.98 9.98
CA LEU A 139 -6.40 13.26 11.27
C LEU A 139 -7.33 12.98 12.46
N GLU A 140 -8.63 13.31 12.35
CA GLU A 140 -9.63 12.98 13.37
C GLU A 140 -9.77 11.45 13.51
N ALA A 141 -9.79 10.71 12.39
CA ALA A 141 -9.90 9.25 12.36
C ALA A 141 -8.66 8.50 12.91
N LEU A 142 -7.52 9.16 13.14
CA LEU A 142 -6.38 8.56 13.87
C LEU A 142 -6.70 8.22 15.33
N GLN A 143 -7.79 8.75 15.88
CA GLN A 143 -8.28 8.46 17.23
C GLN A 143 -9.42 7.43 17.24
N ASP A 144 -9.72 6.81 16.10
CA ASP A 144 -10.81 5.82 16.01
C ASP A 144 -10.54 4.62 16.95
N PRO A 145 -11.56 4.12 17.64
CA PRO A 145 -11.41 2.91 18.47
C PRO A 145 -10.99 1.67 17.69
N ASP A 146 -11.36 1.59 16.40
CA ASP A 146 -11.01 0.47 15.53
C ASP A 146 -9.64 0.70 14.85
N ALA A 147 -8.73 -0.24 15.07
CA ALA A 147 -7.37 -0.16 14.52
C ALA A 147 -7.34 -0.16 12.98
N ALA A 148 -8.25 -0.89 12.32
CA ALA A 148 -8.30 -0.92 10.86
C ALA A 148 -8.73 0.44 10.28
N VAL A 149 -9.61 1.17 10.96
CA VAL A 149 -9.97 2.55 10.60
C VAL A 149 -8.75 3.46 10.73
N ARG A 150 -8.00 3.37 11.85
CA ARG A 150 -6.76 4.15 12.03
C ARG A 150 -5.74 3.87 10.94
N VAL A 151 -5.57 2.61 10.53
CA VAL A 151 -4.67 2.23 9.42
C VAL A 151 -5.09 2.90 8.10
N GLN A 152 -6.40 2.91 7.77
CA GLN A 152 -6.86 3.58 6.55
C GLN A 152 -6.68 5.11 6.63
N ALA A 153 -6.91 5.71 7.79
CA ALA A 153 -6.65 7.13 8.01
C ALA A 153 -5.16 7.49 7.76
N ILE A 154 -4.23 6.67 8.27
CA ILE A 154 -2.80 6.81 7.97
C ILE A 154 -2.55 6.69 6.47
N GLY A 155 -3.25 5.79 5.78
CA GLY A 155 -3.17 5.64 4.33
C GLY A 155 -3.52 6.93 3.59
N VAL A 156 -4.65 7.58 3.94
CA VAL A 156 -5.04 8.89 3.37
C VAL A 156 -3.95 9.93 3.59
N ILE A 157 -3.46 10.06 4.82
CA ILE A 157 -2.43 11.03 5.21
C ILE A 157 -1.12 10.78 4.43
N GLY A 158 -0.70 9.52 4.34
CA GLY A 158 0.53 9.12 3.65
C GLY A 158 0.47 9.38 2.13
N PHE A 159 -0.71 9.28 1.51
CA PHE A 159 -0.91 9.63 0.09
C PHE A 159 -0.87 11.13 -0.17
N LEU A 160 -1.36 11.94 0.78
CA LEU A 160 -1.33 13.40 0.67
C LEU A 160 0.09 13.96 0.82
N LYS A 161 0.98 13.29 1.54
CA LYS A 161 2.39 13.67 1.75
C LYS A 161 2.56 15.10 2.27
N LEU A 162 1.73 15.51 3.21
CA LEU A 162 1.77 16.85 3.76
C LEU A 162 2.60 16.86 5.06
N GLU A 163 3.66 17.68 5.10
CA GLU A 163 4.57 17.76 6.26
C GLU A 163 3.87 18.16 7.57
N GLU A 164 2.76 18.87 7.49
CA GLU A 164 1.94 19.25 8.66
C GLU A 164 1.33 18.04 9.40
N SER A 165 1.26 16.87 8.74
CA SER A 165 0.76 15.62 9.35
C SER A 165 1.81 14.86 10.16
N ILE A 166 3.10 15.20 10.03
CA ILE A 166 4.20 14.46 10.66
C ILE A 166 4.09 14.34 12.17
N PRO A 167 3.70 15.39 12.94
CA PRO A 167 3.52 15.24 14.39
C PRO A 167 2.47 14.18 14.76
N ALA A 168 1.35 14.11 14.03
CA ALA A 168 0.30 13.13 14.28
C ALA A 168 0.78 11.70 13.94
N LEU A 169 1.46 11.50 12.81
CA LEU A 169 2.05 10.21 12.45
C LEU A 169 3.13 9.76 13.45
N THR A 170 3.94 10.70 13.93
CA THR A 170 4.98 10.43 14.94
C THR A 170 4.39 9.89 16.25
N ALA A 171 3.24 10.41 16.68
CA ALA A 171 2.56 9.95 17.90
C ALA A 171 2.11 8.48 17.79
N LEU A 172 1.76 8.00 16.59
CA LEU A 172 1.25 6.65 16.35
C LEU A 172 2.31 5.53 16.44
N ILE A 173 3.59 5.85 16.63
CA ILE A 173 4.61 4.85 17.00
C ILE A 173 4.32 4.20 18.36
N GLY A 174 3.52 4.85 19.22
CA GLY A 174 3.06 4.31 20.49
C GLY A 174 1.69 3.63 20.45
N ASP A 175 1.09 3.43 19.28
CA ASP A 175 -0.23 2.80 19.17
C ASP A 175 -0.20 1.36 19.72
N PRO A 176 -1.24 0.91 20.44
CA PRO A 176 -1.29 -0.47 20.95
C PRO A 176 -1.28 -1.52 19.83
N ASP A 177 -1.81 -1.20 18.65
CA ASP A 177 -1.87 -2.11 17.50
C ASP A 177 -0.62 -2.02 16.63
N ALA A 178 0.03 -3.17 16.36
CA ALA A 178 1.25 -3.23 15.57
C ALA A 178 1.04 -2.84 14.09
N HIS A 179 -0.14 -3.09 13.51
CA HIS A 179 -0.45 -2.69 12.13
C HIS A 179 -0.54 -1.17 12.01
N VAL A 180 -1.08 -0.49 13.02
CA VAL A 180 -1.12 0.97 13.08
C VAL A 180 0.29 1.53 13.19
N ARG A 181 1.13 1.00 14.10
CA ARG A 181 2.53 1.43 14.23
C ARG A 181 3.31 1.22 12.93
N ARG A 182 3.14 0.06 12.28
CA ARG A 182 3.76 -0.27 10.98
C ARG A 182 3.33 0.71 9.89
N ALA A 183 2.03 1.00 9.78
CA ALA A 183 1.50 1.95 8.81
C ALA A 183 2.05 3.36 9.04
N ALA A 184 2.13 3.81 10.30
CA ALA A 184 2.71 5.11 10.65
C ALA A 184 4.18 5.21 10.25
N VAL A 185 4.99 4.16 10.51
CA VAL A 185 6.39 4.08 10.07
C VAL A 185 6.50 4.22 8.55
N SER A 186 5.69 3.47 7.80
CA SER A 186 5.67 3.54 6.34
C SER A 186 5.28 4.93 5.83
N ALA A 187 4.27 5.55 6.44
CA ALA A 187 3.79 6.88 6.05
C ALA A 187 4.82 8.00 6.32
N LEU A 188 5.74 7.81 7.26
CA LEU A 188 6.82 8.78 7.54
C LEU A 188 7.94 8.79 6.49
N ALA A 189 7.97 7.82 5.56
CA ALA A 189 9.05 7.67 4.57
C ALA A 189 9.26 8.91 3.69
N PHE A 190 8.18 9.62 3.35
CA PHE A 190 8.23 10.77 2.43
C PHE A 190 8.80 12.03 3.06
N SER A 191 8.81 12.12 4.41
CA SER A 191 9.13 13.36 5.10
C SER A 191 10.61 13.73 5.02
N HIS A 192 10.87 15.01 4.78
CA HIS A 192 12.20 15.61 4.85
C HIS A 192 12.56 16.08 6.26
N MET A 193 11.66 15.99 7.23
CA MET A 193 11.90 16.41 8.60
C MET A 193 12.79 15.39 9.34
N LYS A 194 13.81 15.88 10.04
CA LYS A 194 14.69 15.02 10.85
C LYS A 194 13.94 14.19 11.89
N ILE A 195 12.89 14.76 12.49
CA ILE A 195 12.04 14.07 13.47
C ILE A 195 11.40 12.79 12.90
N ALA A 196 11.08 12.74 11.60
CA ALA A 196 10.57 11.52 10.97
C ALA A 196 11.62 10.40 11.00
N ALA A 197 12.86 10.67 10.56
CA ALA A 197 13.94 9.69 10.59
C ALA A 197 14.27 9.24 12.02
N GLU A 198 14.29 10.14 13.00
CA GLU A 198 14.49 9.82 14.42
C GLU A 198 13.35 8.92 14.95
N THR A 199 12.13 9.19 14.54
CA THR A 199 10.95 8.40 14.92
C THR A 199 11.01 7.00 14.33
N ILE A 200 11.32 6.88 13.02
CA ILE A 200 11.49 5.58 12.36
C ILE A 200 12.65 4.80 13.02
N THR A 201 13.73 5.49 13.40
CA THR A 201 14.88 4.87 14.11
C THR A 201 14.46 4.26 15.43
N ARG A 202 13.55 4.89 16.19
CA ARG A 202 13.00 4.29 17.43
C ARG A 202 12.21 3.01 17.15
N ALA A 203 11.49 2.95 16.02
CA ALA A 203 10.72 1.78 15.62
C ALA A 203 11.59 0.55 15.26
N LEU A 204 12.91 0.69 15.05
CA LEU A 204 13.84 -0.44 14.95
C LEU A 204 13.92 -1.28 16.23
N LYS A 205 13.38 -0.78 17.35
CA LYS A 205 13.34 -1.47 18.65
C LYS A 205 11.91 -1.89 19.03
N ASP A 206 10.98 -1.88 18.09
CA ASP A 206 9.60 -2.30 18.34
C ASP A 206 9.55 -3.78 18.78
N SER A 207 8.60 -4.12 19.62
CA SER A 207 8.36 -5.51 20.04
C SER A 207 7.91 -6.40 18.88
N ASP A 208 7.19 -5.84 17.90
CA ASP A 208 6.72 -6.55 16.73
C ASP A 208 7.76 -6.50 15.61
N TRP A 209 8.13 -7.66 15.08
CA TRP A 209 9.16 -7.76 14.04
C TRP A 209 8.75 -7.12 12.71
N MET A 210 7.45 -7.09 12.37
CA MET A 210 6.96 -6.45 11.14
C MET A 210 7.11 -4.93 11.19
N VAL A 211 7.01 -4.34 12.40
CA VAL A 211 7.28 -2.92 12.61
C VAL A 211 8.79 -2.64 12.46
N ARG A 212 9.66 -3.50 13.06
CA ARG A 212 11.12 -3.39 12.91
C ARG A 212 11.55 -3.54 11.45
N GLU A 213 10.96 -4.52 10.72
CA GLU A 213 11.20 -4.72 9.29
C GLU A 213 10.86 -3.47 8.48
N MET A 214 9.65 -2.93 8.68
CA MET A 214 9.20 -1.71 8.02
C MET A 214 10.11 -0.52 8.33
N ALA A 215 10.52 -0.37 9.59
CA ALA A 215 11.44 0.70 9.99
C ALA A 215 12.80 0.57 9.29
N ALA A 216 13.35 -0.65 9.23
CA ALA A 216 14.62 -0.90 8.56
C ALA A 216 14.55 -0.58 7.06
N GLU A 217 13.45 -0.93 6.37
CA GLU A 217 13.25 -0.60 4.96
C GLU A 217 13.06 0.90 4.74
N THR A 218 12.21 1.52 5.55
CA THR A 218 11.83 2.93 5.41
C THR A 218 13.03 3.87 5.58
N LEU A 219 13.96 3.56 6.50
CA LEU A 219 15.19 4.35 6.70
C LEU A 219 16.09 4.37 5.47
N GLY A 220 16.14 3.29 4.69
CA GLY A 220 16.88 3.24 3.44
C GLY A 220 16.28 4.08 2.31
N LEU A 221 15.04 4.54 2.47
CA LEU A 221 14.32 5.38 1.52
C LEU A 221 14.23 6.84 1.98
N ASN A 222 14.38 7.10 3.28
CA ASN A 222 14.28 8.44 3.85
C ASN A 222 15.56 9.22 3.63
N VAL A 223 15.45 10.49 3.21
CA VAL A 223 16.60 11.37 2.93
C VAL A 223 17.50 11.60 4.14
N ASN A 224 16.99 11.50 5.35
CA ASN A 224 17.72 11.64 6.61
C ASN A 224 18.07 10.29 7.25
N GLY A 225 17.85 9.17 6.55
CA GLY A 225 18.03 7.82 7.10
C GLY A 225 19.45 7.51 7.59
N ALA A 226 20.45 8.22 7.09
CA ALA A 226 21.85 8.04 7.49
C ALA A 226 22.12 8.20 8.99
N VAL A 227 21.26 8.92 9.74
CA VAL A 227 21.33 9.05 11.20
C VAL A 227 21.14 7.69 11.91
N ALA A 228 20.50 6.73 11.23
CA ALA A 228 20.20 5.41 11.75
C ALA A 228 21.22 4.33 11.36
N ALA A 229 22.37 4.70 10.80
CA ALA A 229 23.34 3.70 10.31
C ALA A 229 23.79 2.72 11.40
N ASP A 230 24.10 3.19 12.63
CA ASP A 230 24.47 2.29 13.73
C ASP A 230 23.30 1.44 14.26
N PRO A 231 22.09 2.01 14.48
CA PRO A 231 20.90 1.20 14.75
C PRO A 231 20.60 0.13 13.67
N LEU A 232 20.75 0.44 12.38
CA LEU A 232 20.57 -0.52 11.30
C LEU A 232 21.65 -1.62 11.31
N ILE A 233 22.92 -1.28 11.63
CA ILE A 233 23.96 -2.30 11.82
C ILE A 233 23.60 -3.22 12.98
N ALA A 234 23.05 -2.71 14.08
CA ALA A 234 22.57 -3.54 15.16
C ALA A 234 21.44 -4.51 14.74
N CYS A 235 20.56 -4.09 13.81
CA CYS A 235 19.49 -4.94 13.28
C CYS A 235 20.01 -6.13 12.45
N LEU A 236 21.30 -6.18 12.07
CA LEU A 236 21.89 -7.36 11.41
C LEU A 236 21.96 -8.58 12.32
N ALA A 237 21.77 -8.40 13.63
CA ALA A 237 21.65 -9.46 14.63
C ALA A 237 20.20 -9.72 15.07
N ASP A 238 19.20 -9.16 14.41
CA ASP A 238 17.78 -9.41 14.73
C ASP A 238 17.45 -10.89 14.61
N GLU A 239 16.58 -11.41 15.48
CA GLU A 239 16.13 -12.80 15.44
C GLU A 239 15.42 -13.17 14.13
N PHE A 240 14.69 -12.19 13.52
CA PHE A 240 13.97 -12.36 12.27
C PHE A 240 14.86 -12.01 11.06
N TRP A 241 15.08 -12.98 10.18
CA TRP A 241 15.92 -12.79 9.00
C TRP A 241 15.35 -11.72 8.04
N GLN A 242 14.03 -11.50 8.04
CA GLN A 242 13.38 -10.45 7.25
C GLN A 242 13.85 -9.06 7.68
N VAL A 243 13.96 -8.81 8.98
CA VAL A 243 14.48 -7.55 9.53
C VAL A 243 15.94 -7.36 9.10
N ARG A 244 16.78 -8.43 9.26
CA ARG A 244 18.17 -8.42 8.81
C ARG A 244 18.31 -8.08 7.32
N LEU A 245 17.45 -8.68 6.48
CA LEU A 245 17.44 -8.43 5.02
C LEU A 245 17.18 -6.96 4.69
N LYS A 246 16.16 -6.36 5.33
CA LYS A 246 15.84 -4.94 5.11
C LYS A 246 16.93 -4.00 5.62
N ALA A 247 17.54 -4.33 6.76
CA ALA A 247 18.68 -3.58 7.27
C ALA A 247 19.90 -3.62 6.33
N ILE A 248 20.25 -4.81 5.80
CA ILE A 248 21.32 -4.98 4.81
C ILE A 248 21.06 -4.10 3.58
N ARG A 249 19.85 -4.19 3.02
CA ARG A 249 19.44 -3.41 1.85
C ARG A 249 19.58 -1.91 2.09
N SER A 250 19.11 -1.43 3.22
CA SER A 250 19.15 -0.01 3.58
C SER A 250 20.58 0.47 3.76
N LEU A 251 21.43 -0.31 4.43
CA LEU A 251 22.85 0.00 4.61
C LEU A 251 23.62 0.04 3.26
N GLY A 252 23.27 -0.86 2.33
CA GLY A 252 23.81 -0.87 0.97
C GLY A 252 23.44 0.40 0.20
N ARG A 253 22.14 0.73 0.14
CA ARG A 253 21.61 1.95 -0.52
C ARG A 253 22.25 3.22 0.02
N MET A 254 22.42 3.32 1.33
CA MET A 254 23.06 4.46 1.99
C MET A 254 24.59 4.44 1.89
N LYS A 255 25.17 3.38 1.30
CA LYS A 255 26.63 3.21 1.13
C LYS A 255 27.42 3.35 2.44
N VAL A 256 26.94 2.74 3.50
CA VAL A 256 27.52 2.83 4.83
C VAL A 256 28.80 1.99 4.91
N LEU A 257 29.97 2.61 4.75
CA LEU A 257 31.28 1.93 4.71
C LEU A 257 31.53 1.04 5.93
N ARG A 258 31.19 1.49 7.15
CA ARG A 258 31.40 0.72 8.38
C ARG A 258 30.50 -0.51 8.50
N ALA A 259 29.50 -0.64 7.63
CA ALA A 259 28.62 -1.81 7.58
C ALA A 259 29.20 -2.98 6.75
N VAL A 260 30.29 -2.78 6.00
CA VAL A 260 30.88 -3.80 5.11
C VAL A 260 31.16 -5.09 5.87
N ARG A 261 31.88 -5.01 7.00
CA ARG A 261 32.21 -6.19 7.81
C ARG A 261 30.98 -6.84 8.45
N PRO A 262 30.04 -6.10 9.11
CA PRO A 262 28.81 -6.68 9.60
C PRO A 262 27.94 -7.36 8.51
N ILE A 263 27.80 -6.75 7.33
CA ILE A 263 27.09 -7.34 6.19
C ILE A 263 27.82 -8.59 5.69
N GLY A 264 29.15 -8.53 5.63
CA GLY A 264 29.99 -9.66 5.24
C GLY A 264 29.76 -10.91 6.08
N HIS A 265 29.46 -10.79 7.37
CA HIS A 265 29.12 -11.92 8.23
C HIS A 265 27.76 -12.55 7.89
N CYS A 266 26.87 -11.84 7.18
CA CYS A 266 25.60 -12.37 6.72
C CYS A 266 25.73 -13.17 5.39
N ILE A 267 26.88 -13.14 4.74
CA ILE A 267 27.09 -13.73 3.40
C ILE A 267 27.02 -15.26 3.38
N THR A 268 27.20 -15.91 4.52
CA THR A 268 27.16 -17.38 4.66
C THR A 268 25.90 -17.88 5.36
N HIS A 269 24.89 -17.03 5.50
CA HIS A 269 23.63 -17.37 6.17
C HIS A 269 22.90 -18.50 5.42
N GLU A 270 22.13 -19.34 6.15
CA GLU A 270 21.37 -20.46 5.57
C GLU A 270 20.33 -20.00 4.51
N GLN A 271 19.68 -18.85 4.74
CA GLN A 271 18.70 -18.28 3.83
C GLN A 271 19.37 -17.63 2.61
N ALA A 272 19.13 -18.18 1.42
CA ALA A 272 19.72 -17.68 0.17
C ALA A 272 19.36 -16.21 -0.11
N ASN A 273 18.14 -15.79 0.22
CA ASN A 273 17.73 -14.38 0.07
C ASN A 273 18.61 -13.42 0.88
N LEU A 274 19.04 -13.82 2.07
CA LEU A 274 19.92 -12.99 2.90
C LEU A 274 21.35 -12.93 2.29
N ARG A 275 21.89 -14.05 1.84
CA ARG A 275 23.21 -14.11 1.16
C ARG A 275 23.19 -13.24 -0.12
N LYS A 276 22.12 -13.37 -0.92
CA LYS A 276 21.92 -12.57 -2.12
C LYS A 276 21.90 -11.07 -1.85
N GLU A 277 21.12 -10.64 -0.82
CA GLU A 277 21.04 -9.24 -0.43
C GLU A 277 22.37 -8.73 0.14
N ALA A 278 23.08 -9.55 0.94
CA ALA A 278 24.40 -9.19 1.47
C ALA A 278 25.41 -8.96 0.34
N ALA A 279 25.46 -9.86 -0.66
CA ALA A 279 26.32 -9.69 -1.82
C ALA A 279 25.97 -8.40 -2.61
N ALA A 280 24.68 -8.13 -2.82
CA ALA A 280 24.23 -6.91 -3.49
C ALA A 280 24.64 -5.65 -2.73
N ALA A 281 24.40 -5.60 -1.41
CA ALA A 281 24.74 -4.45 -0.58
C ALA A 281 26.24 -4.18 -0.54
N LEU A 282 27.09 -5.21 -0.48
CA LEU A 282 28.55 -5.05 -0.59
C LEU A 282 28.95 -4.42 -1.93
N GLY A 283 28.27 -4.76 -3.02
CA GLY A 283 28.49 -4.17 -4.34
C GLY A 283 28.01 -2.71 -4.42
N GLU A 284 26.88 -2.38 -3.79
CA GLU A 284 26.39 -0.99 -3.71
C GLU A 284 27.35 -0.08 -2.91
N ILE A 285 27.90 -0.59 -1.79
CA ILE A 285 28.90 0.10 -1.00
C ILE A 285 30.22 0.22 -1.78
N ALA A 286 30.56 -0.78 -2.57
CA ALA A 286 31.73 -0.84 -3.44
C ALA A 286 33.08 -0.58 -2.73
N ALA A 287 33.21 -1.05 -1.47
CA ALA A 287 34.43 -0.94 -0.69
C ALA A 287 35.33 -2.18 -0.87
N PRO A 288 36.69 -2.03 -1.01
CA PRO A 288 37.62 -3.14 -1.16
C PRO A 288 37.53 -4.20 -0.07
N ASP A 289 37.24 -3.82 1.16
CA ASP A 289 37.07 -4.72 2.30
C ASP A 289 35.91 -5.73 2.14
N GLY A 290 35.06 -5.55 1.14
CA GLY A 290 33.99 -6.49 0.77
C GLY A 290 34.47 -7.71 -0.02
N GLU A 291 35.61 -7.64 -0.72
CA GLU A 291 36.10 -8.70 -1.60
C GLU A 291 36.30 -10.05 -0.90
N PRO A 292 36.91 -10.15 0.29
CA PRO A 292 37.09 -11.44 0.97
C PRO A 292 35.76 -12.15 1.27
N TYR A 293 34.70 -11.40 1.59
CA TYR A 293 33.38 -11.98 1.84
C TYR A 293 32.72 -12.46 0.56
N LEU A 294 32.81 -11.69 -0.53
CA LEU A 294 32.25 -12.07 -1.83
C LEU A 294 32.89 -13.33 -2.41
N ALA A 295 34.20 -13.54 -2.13
CA ALA A 295 34.91 -14.75 -2.53
C ALA A 295 34.32 -16.03 -1.89
N LEU A 296 33.76 -15.96 -0.69
CA LEU A 296 33.12 -17.09 -0.01
C LEU A 296 31.88 -17.64 -0.72
N VAL A 297 31.26 -16.83 -1.59
CA VAL A 297 30.01 -17.16 -2.30
C VAL A 297 30.19 -17.17 -3.81
N ALA A 298 31.44 -17.22 -4.29
CA ALA A 298 31.73 -17.27 -5.71
C ALA A 298 31.08 -18.51 -6.39
N ASP A 299 31.03 -19.63 -5.66
CA ASP A 299 30.46 -20.91 -6.10
C ASP A 299 29.20 -21.29 -5.28
N ASP A 300 28.46 -20.31 -4.76
CA ASP A 300 27.23 -20.57 -4.01
C ASP A 300 26.26 -21.46 -4.81
N LEU A 301 25.49 -22.28 -4.11
CA LEU A 301 24.48 -23.15 -4.74
C LEU A 301 23.39 -22.33 -5.46
N ASP A 302 23.03 -21.17 -4.93
CA ASP A 302 22.02 -20.28 -5.51
C ASP A 302 22.63 -19.43 -6.65
N PRO A 303 22.09 -19.51 -7.88
CA PRO A 303 22.61 -18.77 -9.02
C PRO A 303 22.52 -17.25 -8.88
N ASP A 304 21.51 -16.75 -8.16
CA ASP A 304 21.36 -15.30 -7.92
C ASP A 304 22.41 -14.78 -6.95
N VAL A 305 22.79 -15.57 -5.94
CA VAL A 305 23.90 -15.22 -5.04
C VAL A 305 25.20 -15.11 -5.84
N ARG A 306 25.53 -16.11 -6.68
CA ARG A 306 26.73 -16.05 -7.56
C ARG A 306 26.70 -14.85 -8.49
N LYS A 307 25.53 -14.54 -9.07
CA LYS A 307 25.35 -13.37 -9.97
C LYS A 307 25.65 -12.07 -9.24
N ASN A 308 25.05 -11.87 -8.03
CA ASN A 308 25.24 -10.67 -7.24
C ASN A 308 26.70 -10.55 -6.75
N ALA A 309 27.33 -11.66 -6.38
CA ALA A 309 28.74 -11.63 -5.97
C ALA A 309 29.66 -11.17 -7.11
N ARG A 310 29.48 -11.71 -8.33
CA ARG A 310 30.24 -11.25 -9.51
C ARG A 310 30.01 -9.78 -9.84
N TRP A 311 28.75 -9.34 -9.80
CA TRP A 311 28.39 -7.94 -9.99
C TRP A 311 29.06 -7.06 -8.94
N ALA A 312 29.03 -7.44 -7.67
CA ALA A 312 29.63 -6.69 -6.57
C ALA A 312 31.14 -6.56 -6.71
N LEU A 313 31.86 -7.65 -7.07
CA LEU A 313 33.30 -7.63 -7.35
C LEU A 313 33.63 -6.66 -8.49
N HIS A 314 32.82 -6.64 -9.55
CA HIS A 314 32.99 -5.69 -10.64
C HIS A 314 32.79 -4.23 -10.17
N GLN A 315 31.79 -3.95 -9.31
CA GLN A 315 31.58 -2.61 -8.74
C GLN A 315 32.77 -2.16 -7.89
N ILE A 316 33.34 -3.06 -7.08
CA ILE A 316 34.53 -2.77 -6.26
C ILE A 316 35.75 -2.48 -7.15
N ALA A 317 35.99 -3.30 -8.17
CA ALA A 317 37.09 -3.08 -9.12
C ALA A 317 36.96 -1.72 -9.85
N ALA A 318 35.74 -1.36 -10.29
CA ALA A 318 35.47 -0.08 -10.92
C ALA A 318 35.64 1.10 -9.93
N SER A 319 35.34 0.91 -8.65
CA SER A 319 35.57 1.90 -7.61
C SER A 319 37.06 2.14 -7.37
N LYS A 320 37.88 1.06 -7.27
CA LYS A 320 39.34 1.15 -7.14
C LYS A 320 39.97 1.90 -8.32
N ALA A 321 39.54 1.60 -9.55
CA ALA A 321 40.07 2.28 -10.75
C ALA A 321 39.78 3.80 -10.76
N ARG A 322 38.68 4.24 -10.17
CA ARG A 322 38.31 5.66 -10.08
C ARG A 322 39.06 6.41 -8.97
N THR A 323 39.39 5.73 -7.90
CA THR A 323 40.10 6.36 -6.74
C THR A 323 41.59 6.28 -6.81
N GLY A 324 42.16 5.58 -7.81
CA GLY A 324 43.60 5.39 -7.97
C GLY A 324 44.26 4.53 -6.89
N ALA A 325 43.44 3.72 -6.20
CA ALA A 325 43.87 2.84 -5.12
C ALA A 325 44.10 1.42 -5.61
#